data_f43c43e8d8ba2450cff60b11db839b4a
#
_entry.id   f43c43e8d8ba2450cff60b11db839b4a
#
_cell.length_a   1.000
_cell.length_b   1.000
_cell.length_c   1.000
_cell.angle_alpha   90.00
_cell.angle_beta   90.00
_cell.angle_gamma   90.00
#
_symmetry.space_group_name_H-M   'P 1'
#
loop_
_entity.id
_entity.type
_entity.pdbx_description
1 polymer ?
#
loop_
_entity_poly.entity_id
_entity_poly.type
_entity_poly.pdbx_seq_one_letter_code
_entity_poly.pdbx_strand_id
1 'polypeptide(L)'
;MFLLVACGAPAMAQQLLSLDSCRAMAIRNNKQMGITQQKKVMAHYTTKAARTQYLPKLNVVGGYMFTSREISLLSKEQKTTLSNIGTALSGSIGEDISSVIAAMTRDGVFTPSQAEHIGAVLGNMGANVGGAINGVGQNVVNALHTDTRNMFMVSAVVTQPIYMGGAISAVNKMASISEQMVANDYEAKLQATLHGTDHAYWMVVSLKHKRKLADNYLELVKKLSHDVHKMIDEGVATRADGLKVDVKVNEAEMTLTQADNGLSLAKMFLCQLCGLPLDSKITLADEDRESLPIEVVADDIDINTVADNRPEVKLLENTVDLSRQATRLARASYLPQILLSGGYSATNPNLYNGFERKFSGAWNVGVVVRMPVWNWFEGVYKVRASKAATCIAQLEVGDVREKIELQVSQSRFKMSEANRRLVMAISNVDKANENLRCANLGFREGVIPSTGVMEAQTAWLQAQSQKIDAEIDVKLSQVDYKKALGTLQ
;
A
#
# COMPACT_ATOMS: atom_id res chain seq x y z
N MET A 1 29.67 -40.95 -15.70
CA MET A 1 30.49 -39.84 -16.16
C MET A 1 29.94 -38.57 -15.51
N PHE A 2 30.45 -38.25 -14.31
CA PHE A 2 30.04 -37.10 -13.49
C PHE A 2 30.73 -35.85 -14.01
N LEU A 3 29.97 -34.89 -14.52
CA LEU A 3 30.47 -33.56 -14.87
C LEU A 3 30.49 -32.73 -13.56
N LEU A 4 31.67 -32.53 -13.02
CA LEU A 4 31.96 -31.54 -12.00
C LEU A 4 31.83 -30.13 -12.62
N VAL A 5 30.68 -29.47 -12.38
CA VAL A 5 30.55 -28.04 -12.62
C VAL A 5 31.33 -27.32 -11.50
N ALA A 6 32.52 -26.89 -11.81
CA ALA A 6 33.29 -25.99 -10.97
C ALA A 6 32.55 -24.64 -10.94
N CYS A 7 31.87 -24.40 -9.84
CA CYS A 7 31.31 -23.10 -9.49
C CYS A 7 32.49 -22.18 -9.13
N GLY A 8 33.07 -21.50 -10.12
CA GLY A 8 34.04 -20.43 -9.92
C GLY A 8 33.37 -19.31 -9.16
N ALA A 9 33.72 -19.13 -7.88
CA ALA A 9 33.36 -17.92 -7.14
C ALA A 9 33.87 -16.71 -7.96
N PRO A 10 33.04 -15.73 -8.32
CA PRO A 10 33.53 -14.54 -8.99
C PRO A 10 34.50 -13.86 -8.01
N ALA A 11 35.76 -13.73 -8.43
CA ALA A 11 36.71 -12.85 -7.76
C ALA A 11 35.99 -11.50 -7.62
N MET A 12 35.83 -11.03 -6.38
CA MET A 12 35.21 -9.72 -6.07
C MET A 12 36.16 -8.63 -6.60
N ALA A 13 36.11 -8.38 -7.91
CA ALA A 13 36.75 -7.24 -8.50
C ALA A 13 36.17 -5.99 -7.86
N GLN A 14 37.06 -5.11 -7.38
CA GLN A 14 36.69 -3.82 -6.81
C GLN A 14 35.89 -3.05 -7.86
N GLN A 15 34.58 -2.90 -7.64
CA GLN A 15 33.69 -2.37 -8.64
C GLN A 15 33.71 -0.84 -8.59
N LEU A 16 34.26 -0.23 -9.64
CA LEU A 16 34.26 1.22 -9.80
C LEU A 16 32.85 1.67 -10.18
N LEU A 17 32.18 2.43 -9.31
CA LEU A 17 30.82 2.87 -9.46
C LEU A 17 30.75 4.38 -9.74
N SER A 18 30.15 4.75 -10.86
CA SER A 18 29.73 6.14 -11.12
C SER A 18 28.38 6.44 -10.47
N LEU A 19 28.03 7.71 -10.31
CA LEU A 19 26.74 8.15 -9.81
C LEU A 19 25.58 7.54 -10.63
N ASP A 20 25.69 7.57 -11.97
CA ASP A 20 24.66 7.01 -12.85
C ASP A 20 24.53 5.48 -12.71
N SER A 21 25.64 4.78 -12.49
CA SER A 21 25.62 3.33 -12.21
C SER A 21 24.90 3.04 -10.88
N CYS A 22 25.15 3.86 -9.84
CA CYS A 22 24.45 3.73 -8.55
C CYS A 22 22.96 4.00 -8.69
N ARG A 23 22.56 5.04 -9.45
CA ARG A 23 21.15 5.34 -9.76
C ARG A 23 20.47 4.16 -10.47
N ALA A 24 21.10 3.65 -11.54
CA ALA A 24 20.57 2.51 -12.30
C ALA A 24 20.39 1.26 -11.42
N MET A 25 21.38 0.96 -10.56
CA MET A 25 21.27 -0.15 -9.61
C MET A 25 20.18 0.08 -8.57
N ALA A 26 20.05 1.29 -8.02
CA ALA A 26 19.02 1.63 -7.07
C ALA A 26 17.62 1.46 -7.68
N ILE A 27 17.38 1.90 -8.91
CA ILE A 27 16.10 1.69 -9.60
C ILE A 27 15.82 0.20 -9.78
N ARG A 28 16.83 -0.59 -10.19
CA ARG A 28 16.64 -1.99 -10.55
C ARG A 28 16.56 -2.92 -9.34
N ASN A 29 17.36 -2.70 -8.32
CA ASN A 29 17.60 -3.66 -7.25
C ASN A 29 17.03 -3.22 -5.90
N ASN A 30 16.64 -1.94 -5.74
CA ASN A 30 16.11 -1.44 -4.48
C ASN A 30 14.77 -2.10 -4.17
N LYS A 31 14.65 -2.66 -2.96
CA LYS A 31 13.44 -3.36 -2.52
C LYS A 31 12.21 -2.46 -2.48
N GLN A 32 12.37 -1.16 -2.17
CA GLN A 32 11.26 -0.21 -2.17
C GLN A 32 10.72 0.02 -3.59
N MET A 33 11.60 0.10 -4.59
CA MET A 33 11.19 0.17 -5.99
C MET A 33 10.46 -1.10 -6.43
N GLY A 34 10.97 -2.28 -6.03
CA GLY A 34 10.28 -3.55 -6.26
C GLY A 34 8.89 -3.61 -5.63
N ILE A 35 8.73 -3.16 -4.38
CA ILE A 35 7.44 -3.06 -3.69
C ILE A 35 6.47 -2.15 -4.47
N THR A 36 6.93 -0.98 -4.91
CA THR A 36 6.08 -0.02 -5.60
C THR A 36 5.67 -0.54 -6.99
N GLN A 37 6.55 -1.27 -7.67
CA GLN A 37 6.22 -1.96 -8.92
C GLN A 37 5.14 -3.04 -8.70
N GLN A 38 5.21 -3.82 -7.63
CA GLN A 38 4.16 -4.78 -7.29
C GLN A 38 2.82 -4.10 -6.93
N LYS A 39 2.86 -2.91 -6.31
CA LYS A 39 1.65 -2.10 -6.10
C LYS A 39 0.98 -1.71 -7.41
N LYS A 40 1.75 -1.35 -8.47
CA LYS A 40 1.19 -1.08 -9.82
C LYS A 40 0.48 -2.31 -10.38
N VAL A 41 1.10 -3.48 -10.27
CA VAL A 41 0.48 -4.75 -10.69
C VAL A 41 -0.81 -5.03 -9.92
N MET A 42 -0.80 -4.84 -8.59
CA MET A 42 -1.97 -5.01 -7.74
C MET A 42 -3.09 -4.05 -8.13
N ALA A 43 -2.80 -2.76 -8.31
CA ALA A 43 -3.78 -1.75 -8.72
C ALA A 43 -4.42 -2.10 -10.08
N HIS A 44 -3.61 -2.54 -11.05
CA HIS A 44 -4.09 -2.98 -12.35
C HIS A 44 -5.09 -4.14 -12.26
N TYR A 45 -4.78 -5.17 -11.46
CA TYR A 45 -5.73 -6.29 -11.26
C TYR A 45 -6.96 -5.86 -10.46
N THR A 46 -6.82 -4.93 -9.52
CA THR A 46 -7.96 -4.35 -8.79
C THR A 46 -8.91 -3.61 -9.75
N THR A 47 -8.37 -2.85 -10.70
CA THR A 47 -9.17 -2.18 -11.76
C THR A 47 -9.87 -3.22 -12.64
N LYS A 48 -9.17 -4.30 -13.04
CA LYS A 48 -9.80 -5.41 -13.77
C LYS A 48 -10.94 -6.06 -12.96
N ALA A 49 -10.70 -6.33 -11.68
CA ALA A 49 -11.72 -6.89 -10.79
C ALA A 49 -12.93 -5.97 -10.65
N ALA A 50 -12.74 -4.64 -10.54
CA ALA A 50 -13.84 -3.68 -10.50
C ALA A 50 -14.71 -3.74 -11.78
N ARG A 51 -14.09 -3.89 -12.95
CA ARG A 51 -14.82 -4.02 -14.23
C ARG A 51 -15.72 -5.25 -14.29
N THR A 52 -15.38 -6.34 -13.58
CA THR A 52 -16.25 -7.53 -13.53
C THR A 52 -17.57 -7.28 -12.81
N GLN A 53 -17.73 -6.15 -12.11
CA GLN A 53 -19.02 -5.79 -11.50
C GLN A 53 -20.13 -5.49 -12.53
N TYR A 54 -19.78 -5.23 -13.78
CA TYR A 54 -20.74 -5.10 -14.89
C TYR A 54 -21.23 -6.45 -15.43
N LEU A 55 -20.55 -7.54 -15.12
CA LEU A 55 -20.84 -8.87 -15.68
C LEU A 55 -21.78 -9.68 -14.80
N PRO A 56 -22.52 -10.63 -15.37
CA PRO A 56 -23.33 -11.56 -14.61
C PRO A 56 -22.47 -12.37 -13.64
N LYS A 57 -22.98 -12.57 -12.42
CA LYS A 57 -22.34 -13.40 -11.40
C LYS A 57 -23.14 -14.66 -11.19
N LEU A 58 -22.52 -15.82 -11.34
CA LEU A 58 -23.08 -17.12 -11.03
C LEU A 58 -22.62 -17.56 -9.65
N ASN A 59 -23.58 -17.81 -8.77
CA ASN A 59 -23.33 -18.35 -7.44
C ASN A 59 -24.06 -19.67 -7.28
N VAL A 60 -23.39 -20.68 -6.71
CA VAL A 60 -23.99 -21.95 -6.35
C VAL A 60 -23.98 -22.04 -4.83
N VAL A 61 -25.14 -22.28 -4.26
CA VAL A 61 -25.31 -22.43 -2.80
C VAL A 61 -25.96 -23.78 -2.55
N GLY A 62 -25.34 -24.60 -1.70
CA GLY A 62 -25.91 -25.84 -1.19
C GLY A 62 -26.10 -25.77 0.31
N GLY A 63 -27.20 -26.29 0.80
CA GLY A 63 -27.51 -26.32 2.23
C GLY A 63 -28.20 -27.61 2.62
N TYR A 64 -27.87 -28.08 3.82
CA TYR A 64 -28.62 -29.12 4.55
C TYR A 64 -29.10 -28.55 5.86
N MET A 65 -30.34 -28.76 6.16
CA MET A 65 -30.97 -28.34 7.41
C MET A 65 -31.73 -29.49 8.03
N PHE A 66 -31.44 -29.79 9.29
CA PHE A 66 -32.21 -30.69 10.10
C PHE A 66 -33.09 -29.88 11.05
N THR A 67 -34.38 -30.20 11.07
CA THR A 67 -35.34 -29.60 12.00
C THR A 67 -35.86 -30.65 12.97
N SER A 68 -36.00 -30.30 14.26
CA SER A 68 -36.49 -31.21 15.30
C SER A 68 -37.96 -31.58 15.11
N ARG A 69 -38.69 -30.82 14.31
CA ARG A 69 -40.10 -31.06 14.00
C ARG A 69 -40.30 -31.03 12.50
N GLU A 70 -41.15 -31.92 12.02
CA GLU A 70 -41.57 -31.92 10.62
C GLU A 70 -42.57 -30.77 10.34
N ILE A 71 -42.50 -30.25 9.13
CA ILE A 71 -43.47 -29.32 8.58
C ILE A 71 -44.62 -30.16 8.05
N SER A 72 -45.78 -30.13 8.69
CA SER A 72 -46.96 -30.86 8.27
C SER A 72 -47.92 -29.96 7.52
N LEU A 73 -48.42 -30.42 6.37
CA LEU A 73 -49.46 -29.73 5.59
C LEU A 73 -50.82 -29.76 6.31
N LEU A 74 -51.01 -30.76 7.19
CA LEU A 74 -52.23 -30.91 7.98
C LEU A 74 -51.99 -30.48 9.42
N SER A 75 -52.91 -29.68 10.00
CA SER A 75 -52.93 -29.42 11.43
C SER A 75 -53.26 -30.72 12.21
N LYS A 76 -52.94 -30.75 13.51
CA LYS A 76 -53.28 -31.89 14.35
C LYS A 76 -54.76 -32.21 14.32
N GLU A 77 -55.61 -31.18 14.36
CA GLU A 77 -57.07 -31.29 14.31
C GLU A 77 -57.55 -31.88 12.97
N GLN A 78 -56.99 -31.40 11.84
CA GLN A 78 -57.29 -31.91 10.51
C GLN A 78 -56.90 -33.39 10.35
N LYS A 79 -55.73 -33.79 10.90
CA LYS A 79 -55.31 -35.21 10.94
C LYS A 79 -56.28 -36.07 11.72
N THR A 80 -56.70 -35.62 12.91
CA THR A 80 -57.64 -36.32 13.75
C THR A 80 -59.03 -36.43 13.10
N THR A 81 -59.51 -35.36 12.50
CA THR A 81 -60.80 -35.32 11.78
C THR A 81 -60.78 -36.27 10.59
N LEU A 82 -59.74 -36.26 9.75
CA LEU A 82 -59.60 -37.17 8.60
C LEU A 82 -59.47 -38.63 9.04
N SER A 83 -58.63 -38.91 10.07
CA SER A 83 -58.47 -40.30 10.56
C SER A 83 -59.71 -40.89 11.17
N ASN A 84 -60.62 -40.02 11.69
CA ASN A 84 -61.90 -40.43 12.35
C ASN A 84 -63.16 -40.10 11.50
N ILE A 85 -62.96 -39.80 10.21
CA ILE A 85 -64.04 -39.34 9.33
C ILE A 85 -65.10 -40.38 9.17
N GLY A 86 -64.79 -41.66 9.17
CA GLY A 86 -65.70 -42.78 9.14
C GLY A 86 -66.49 -42.93 10.42
N THR A 87 -65.88 -42.62 11.57
CA THR A 87 -66.55 -42.63 12.89
C THR A 87 -67.60 -41.45 12.99
N ALA A 88 -67.27 -40.30 12.44
CA ALA A 88 -68.14 -39.15 12.36
C ALA A 88 -69.30 -39.38 11.39
N LEU A 89 -69.10 -40.15 10.33
CA LEU A 89 -70.12 -40.55 9.37
C LEU A 89 -71.17 -41.53 9.88
N SER A 90 -70.80 -42.37 10.81
CA SER A 90 -71.78 -43.32 11.41
C SER A 90 -72.87 -42.65 12.30
N GLY A 91 -72.72 -41.33 12.55
CA GLY A 91 -73.57 -40.56 13.44
C GLY A 91 -74.45 -39.48 12.74
N SER A 92 -74.13 -38.92 11.58
CA SER A 92 -75.00 -38.00 10.84
C SER A 92 -74.42 -37.74 9.42
N ILE A 93 -75.12 -38.22 8.47
CA ILE A 93 -74.69 -38.39 7.08
C ILE A 93 -74.71 -37.08 6.31
N GLY A 94 -73.68 -36.81 5.58
CA GLY A 94 -73.65 -36.01 4.35
C GLY A 94 -73.27 -34.52 4.45
N GLU A 95 -73.74 -33.74 5.42
CA GLU A 95 -73.50 -32.29 5.47
C GLU A 95 -72.07 -31.93 6.01
N ASP A 96 -71.58 -32.70 6.99
CA ASP A 96 -70.32 -32.43 7.64
C ASP A 96 -69.08 -32.72 6.73
N ILE A 97 -69.20 -33.71 5.86
CA ILE A 97 -68.07 -34.07 4.95
C ILE A 97 -67.78 -33.00 3.92
N SER A 98 -68.91 -32.48 3.33
CA SER A 98 -68.75 -31.42 2.32
C SER A 98 -68.16 -30.14 2.95
N SER A 99 -68.55 -29.87 4.21
CA SER A 99 -68.01 -28.70 4.94
C SER A 99 -66.50 -28.86 5.28
N VAL A 100 -66.09 -30.07 5.72
CA VAL A 100 -64.70 -30.38 6.03
C VAL A 100 -63.83 -30.33 4.79
N ILE A 101 -64.28 -30.93 3.68
CA ILE A 101 -63.54 -30.89 2.40
C ILE A 101 -63.43 -29.45 1.87
N ALA A 102 -64.56 -28.67 1.96
CA ALA A 102 -64.55 -27.26 1.56
C ALA A 102 -63.65 -26.38 2.44
N ALA A 103 -63.61 -26.64 3.76
CA ALA A 103 -62.68 -25.96 4.67
C ALA A 103 -61.23 -26.29 4.33
N MET A 104 -60.89 -27.54 4.08
CA MET A 104 -59.54 -27.97 3.72
C MET A 104 -59.07 -27.46 2.34
N THR A 105 -60.01 -27.31 1.40
CA THR A 105 -59.76 -26.69 0.10
C THR A 105 -59.49 -25.20 0.24
N ARG A 106 -60.25 -24.51 1.11
CA ARG A 106 -60.06 -23.09 1.42
C ARG A 106 -58.72 -22.80 2.10
N ASP A 107 -58.34 -23.69 3.02
CA ASP A 107 -57.06 -23.61 3.75
C ASP A 107 -55.87 -24.04 2.89
N GLY A 108 -56.08 -24.34 1.60
CA GLY A 108 -54.98 -24.70 0.67
C GLY A 108 -54.42 -26.10 0.88
N VAL A 109 -55.03 -26.94 1.71
CA VAL A 109 -54.58 -28.31 2.00
C VAL A 109 -54.91 -29.26 0.86
N PHE A 110 -56.02 -29.04 0.15
CA PHE A 110 -56.37 -29.75 -1.06
C PHE A 110 -56.41 -28.82 -2.27
N THR A 111 -55.92 -29.31 -3.40
CA THR A 111 -56.22 -28.68 -4.67
C THR A 111 -57.66 -28.97 -5.04
N PRO A 112 -58.34 -28.13 -5.88
CA PRO A 112 -59.69 -28.37 -6.32
C PRO A 112 -59.94 -29.78 -6.89
N SER A 113 -59.00 -30.31 -7.64
CA SER A 113 -59.03 -31.66 -8.22
C SER A 113 -58.89 -32.78 -7.14
N GLN A 114 -58.13 -32.57 -6.08
CA GLN A 114 -58.01 -33.52 -4.96
C GLN A 114 -59.31 -33.52 -4.10
N ALA A 115 -59.90 -32.35 -3.88
CA ALA A 115 -61.15 -32.20 -3.17
C ALA A 115 -62.31 -32.90 -3.92
N GLU A 116 -62.35 -32.74 -5.24
CA GLU A 116 -63.33 -33.40 -6.10
C GLU A 116 -63.18 -34.93 -6.09
N HIS A 117 -61.89 -35.41 -6.17
CA HIS A 117 -61.62 -36.86 -6.11
C HIS A 117 -61.97 -37.47 -4.76
N ILE A 118 -61.65 -36.83 -3.64
CA ILE A 118 -62.02 -37.28 -2.28
C ILE A 118 -63.52 -37.26 -2.10
N GLY A 119 -64.17 -36.22 -2.57
CA GLY A 119 -65.64 -36.11 -2.55
C GLY A 119 -66.38 -37.21 -3.34
N ALA A 120 -65.87 -37.52 -4.55
CA ALA A 120 -66.37 -38.59 -5.40
C ALA A 120 -66.09 -40.00 -4.77
N VAL A 121 -64.99 -40.26 -4.17
CA VAL A 121 -64.67 -41.52 -3.47
C VAL A 121 -65.58 -41.71 -2.25
N LEU A 122 -65.78 -40.67 -1.46
CA LEU A 122 -66.65 -40.73 -0.27
C LEU A 122 -68.14 -40.82 -0.60
N GLY A 123 -68.58 -40.17 -1.70
CA GLY A 123 -69.95 -40.23 -2.18
C GLY A 123 -70.38 -41.62 -2.72
N ASN A 124 -69.42 -42.39 -3.23
CA ASN A 124 -69.67 -43.73 -3.78
C ASN A 124 -69.64 -44.84 -2.71
N MET A 125 -69.15 -44.55 -1.52
CA MET A 125 -69.06 -45.55 -0.43
C MET A 125 -70.22 -45.50 0.51
N GLY A 126 -71.36 -46.01 0.05
CA GLY A 126 -72.60 -46.00 0.84
C GLY A 126 -72.57 -46.78 2.16
N ALA A 127 -73.32 -46.37 3.05
CA ALA A 127 -73.90 -46.75 4.37
C ALA A 127 -73.24 -47.86 5.28
N ASN A 128 -72.27 -48.66 4.83
CA ASN A 128 -71.82 -49.81 5.65
C ASN A 128 -70.27 -49.84 5.91
N VAL A 129 -69.55 -48.75 5.88
CA VAL A 129 -68.10 -48.84 5.82
C VAL A 129 -67.40 -47.80 6.72
N GLY A 130 -67.85 -47.55 7.93
CA GLY A 130 -67.21 -46.63 8.87
C GLY A 130 -65.69 -46.96 9.11
N GLY A 131 -65.37 -48.22 9.21
CA GLY A 131 -63.93 -48.65 9.34
C GLY A 131 -63.14 -48.50 8.05
N ALA A 132 -63.69 -48.78 6.89
CA ALA A 132 -63.03 -48.61 5.60
C ALA A 132 -62.76 -47.10 5.25
N ILE A 133 -63.75 -46.24 5.62
CA ILE A 133 -63.65 -44.80 5.48
C ILE A 133 -62.60 -44.19 6.38
N ASN A 134 -62.48 -44.67 7.64
CA ASN A 134 -61.33 -44.31 8.50
C ASN A 134 -59.98 -44.75 7.88
N GLY A 135 -59.94 -45.90 7.25
CA GLY A 135 -58.78 -46.36 6.50
C GLY A 135 -58.40 -45.46 5.31
N VAL A 136 -59.44 -44.98 4.57
CA VAL A 136 -59.21 -43.99 3.50
C VAL A 136 -58.71 -42.63 4.07
N GLY A 137 -59.33 -42.16 5.16
CA GLY A 137 -58.89 -40.95 5.83
C GLY A 137 -57.46 -41.09 6.35
N GLN A 138 -57.10 -42.20 6.91
CA GLN A 138 -55.73 -42.49 7.36
C GLN A 138 -54.79 -42.59 6.17
N ASN A 139 -55.17 -43.17 5.04
CA ASN A 139 -54.39 -43.20 3.80
C ASN A 139 -54.15 -41.79 3.24
N VAL A 140 -55.14 -40.91 3.30
CA VAL A 140 -55.00 -39.49 2.93
C VAL A 140 -54.01 -38.78 3.87
N VAL A 141 -54.13 -38.98 5.18
CA VAL A 141 -53.19 -38.45 6.15
C VAL A 141 -51.78 -38.95 5.87
N ASN A 142 -51.63 -40.25 5.57
CA ASN A 142 -50.31 -40.86 5.25
C ASN A 142 -49.78 -40.37 3.89
N ALA A 143 -50.64 -40.21 2.89
CA ALA A 143 -50.23 -39.69 1.57
C ALA A 143 -49.80 -38.22 1.63
N LEU A 144 -50.33 -37.45 2.56
CA LEU A 144 -49.97 -36.04 2.79
C LEU A 144 -48.88 -35.91 3.91
N HIS A 145 -48.46 -37.03 4.45
CA HIS A 145 -47.36 -37.06 5.44
C HIS A 145 -46.04 -37.18 4.74
N THR A 146 -45.21 -36.15 4.85
CA THR A 146 -43.81 -36.17 4.38
C THR A 146 -42.90 -35.75 5.52
N ASP A 147 -41.90 -36.59 5.80
CA ASP A 147 -40.87 -36.22 6.78
C ASP A 147 -39.97 -35.11 6.21
N THR A 148 -40.23 -33.88 6.65
CA THR A 148 -39.51 -32.68 6.24
C THR A 148 -38.38 -32.33 7.21
N ARG A 149 -37.97 -33.23 8.13
CA ARG A 149 -36.94 -32.96 9.12
C ARG A 149 -35.57 -32.81 8.48
N ASN A 150 -35.31 -33.53 7.38
CA ASN A 150 -34.07 -33.45 6.61
C ASN A 150 -34.36 -32.71 5.31
N MET A 151 -33.86 -31.48 5.20
CA MET A 151 -34.04 -30.65 4.02
C MET A 151 -32.68 -30.40 3.34
N PHE A 152 -32.64 -30.79 2.09
CA PHE A 152 -31.50 -30.48 1.20
C PHE A 152 -31.94 -29.44 0.18
N MET A 153 -31.08 -28.43 -0.05
CA MET A 153 -31.32 -27.42 -1.06
C MET A 153 -30.01 -27.18 -1.82
N VAL A 154 -30.10 -27.16 -3.13
CA VAL A 154 -29.01 -26.69 -4.00
C VAL A 154 -29.63 -25.68 -4.96
N SER A 155 -29.00 -24.50 -5.04
CA SER A 155 -29.44 -23.47 -5.96
C SER A 155 -28.24 -22.86 -6.71
N ALA A 156 -28.40 -22.70 -8.03
CA ALA A 156 -27.50 -21.96 -8.89
C ALA A 156 -28.24 -20.67 -9.31
N VAL A 157 -27.67 -19.51 -8.93
CA VAL A 157 -28.29 -18.21 -9.15
C VAL A 157 -27.36 -17.33 -9.96
N VAL A 158 -27.84 -16.82 -11.09
CA VAL A 158 -27.17 -15.78 -11.88
C VAL A 158 -27.79 -14.44 -11.52
N THR A 159 -26.95 -13.48 -11.19
CA THR A 159 -27.36 -12.10 -10.89
C THR A 159 -26.65 -11.14 -11.85
N GLN A 160 -27.43 -10.29 -12.52
CA GLN A 160 -26.94 -9.26 -13.43
C GLN A 160 -27.42 -7.88 -12.97
N PRO A 161 -26.53 -7.00 -12.54
CA PRO A 161 -26.90 -5.60 -12.28
C PRO A 161 -27.26 -4.92 -13.62
N ILE A 162 -28.45 -4.41 -13.73
CA ILE A 162 -28.90 -3.61 -14.90
C ILE A 162 -28.65 -2.13 -14.62
N TYR A 163 -29.06 -1.67 -13.45
CA TYR A 163 -28.86 -0.29 -13.02
C TYR A 163 -28.67 -0.24 -11.50
N MET A 164 -27.59 0.36 -11.04
CA MET A 164 -27.25 0.46 -9.62
C MET A 164 -27.10 1.94 -9.17
N GLY A 165 -27.97 2.82 -9.72
CA GLY A 165 -27.88 4.25 -9.40
C GLY A 165 -26.57 4.92 -9.83
N GLY A 166 -25.79 4.30 -10.72
CA GLY A 166 -24.46 4.76 -11.11
C GLY A 166 -23.31 4.28 -10.19
N ALA A 167 -23.59 3.46 -9.15
CA ALA A 167 -22.59 2.97 -8.21
C ALA A 167 -21.45 2.20 -8.90
N ILE A 168 -21.79 1.25 -9.81
CA ILE A 168 -20.78 0.46 -10.53
C ILE A 168 -19.87 1.35 -11.37
N SER A 169 -20.42 2.36 -12.05
CA SER A 169 -19.62 3.32 -12.81
C SER A 169 -18.69 4.15 -11.92
N ALA A 170 -19.21 4.62 -10.76
CA ALA A 170 -18.41 5.36 -9.79
C ALA A 170 -17.26 4.49 -9.24
N VAL A 171 -17.53 3.26 -8.82
CA VAL A 171 -16.51 2.33 -8.30
C VAL A 171 -15.47 1.99 -9.37
N ASN A 172 -15.86 1.76 -10.62
CA ASN A 172 -14.92 1.52 -11.71
C ASN A 172 -14.03 2.73 -11.99
N LYS A 173 -14.58 3.95 -11.96
CA LYS A 173 -13.78 5.18 -12.07
C LYS A 173 -12.85 5.34 -10.87
N MET A 174 -13.32 5.07 -9.65
CA MET A 174 -12.46 5.10 -8.45
C MET A 174 -11.28 4.12 -8.58
N ALA A 175 -11.53 2.90 -9.07
CA ALA A 175 -10.47 1.92 -9.29
C ALA A 175 -9.45 2.40 -10.34
N SER A 176 -9.91 3.00 -11.45
CA SER A 176 -9.03 3.58 -12.47
C SER A 176 -8.22 4.76 -11.96
N ILE A 177 -8.83 5.65 -11.16
CA ILE A 177 -8.12 6.76 -10.51
C ILE A 177 -7.09 6.23 -9.52
N SER A 178 -7.43 5.20 -8.72
CA SER A 178 -6.50 4.55 -7.80
C SER A 178 -5.30 3.92 -8.53
N GLU A 179 -5.50 3.36 -9.72
CA GLU A 179 -4.42 2.86 -10.58
C GLU A 179 -3.49 4.00 -11.03
N GLN A 180 -4.04 5.17 -11.40
CA GLN A 180 -3.26 6.36 -11.73
C GLN A 180 -2.52 6.91 -10.50
N MET A 181 -3.15 6.92 -9.33
CA MET A 181 -2.51 7.31 -8.07
C MET A 181 -1.27 6.46 -7.77
N VAL A 182 -1.38 5.13 -7.93
CA VAL A 182 -0.24 4.23 -7.73
C VAL A 182 0.85 4.46 -8.78
N ALA A 183 0.51 4.82 -10.01
CA ALA A 183 1.50 5.20 -11.02
C ALA A 183 2.23 6.50 -10.62
N ASN A 184 1.52 7.52 -10.14
CA ASN A 184 2.13 8.76 -9.66
C ASN A 184 2.95 8.55 -8.36
N ASP A 185 2.51 7.67 -7.45
CA ASP A 185 3.31 7.28 -6.27
C ASP A 185 4.61 6.58 -6.67
N TYR A 186 4.60 5.77 -7.74
CA TYR A 186 5.81 5.17 -8.28
C TYR A 186 6.82 6.24 -8.74
N GLU A 187 6.36 7.26 -9.49
CA GLU A 187 7.24 8.36 -9.93
C GLU A 187 7.77 9.19 -8.75
N ALA A 188 6.94 9.46 -7.75
CA ALA A 188 7.38 10.14 -6.53
C ALA A 188 8.44 9.31 -5.77
N LYS A 189 8.24 8.00 -5.65
CA LYS A 189 9.21 7.09 -5.02
C LYS A 189 10.50 6.94 -5.83
N LEU A 190 10.41 6.94 -7.16
CA LEU A 190 11.56 6.95 -8.05
C LEU A 190 12.43 8.18 -7.78
N GLN A 191 11.85 9.37 -7.80
CA GLN A 191 12.58 10.61 -7.49
C GLN A 191 13.18 10.61 -6.08
N ALA A 192 12.44 10.11 -5.08
CA ALA A 192 12.94 9.99 -3.72
C ALA A 192 14.10 8.99 -3.62
N THR A 193 14.06 7.88 -4.35
CA THR A 193 15.13 6.88 -4.38
C THR A 193 16.38 7.43 -5.04
N LEU A 194 16.25 8.11 -6.18
CA LEU A 194 17.36 8.78 -6.87
C LEU A 194 18.01 9.83 -5.96
N HIS A 195 17.21 10.69 -5.35
CA HIS A 195 17.70 11.70 -4.43
C HIS A 195 18.46 11.08 -3.23
N GLY A 196 17.90 10.03 -2.63
CA GLY A 196 18.57 9.31 -1.53
C GLY A 196 19.87 8.66 -1.96
N THR A 197 19.93 8.12 -3.19
CA THR A 197 21.13 7.53 -3.75
C THR A 197 22.22 8.59 -4.02
N ASP A 198 21.84 9.72 -4.56
CA ASP A 198 22.76 10.83 -4.82
C ASP A 198 23.36 11.38 -3.51
N HIS A 199 22.52 11.58 -2.50
CA HIS A 199 22.98 11.99 -1.17
C HIS A 199 23.95 10.98 -0.56
N ALA A 200 23.63 9.69 -0.62
CA ALA A 200 24.49 8.63 -0.11
C ALA A 200 25.84 8.57 -0.88
N TYR A 201 25.81 8.74 -2.20
CA TYR A 201 26.99 8.77 -3.04
C TYR A 201 27.94 9.91 -2.64
N TRP A 202 27.43 11.14 -2.57
CA TRP A 202 28.23 12.31 -2.20
C TRP A 202 28.68 12.28 -0.74
N MET A 203 27.90 11.63 0.15
CA MET A 203 28.32 11.39 1.52
C MET A 203 29.54 10.46 1.60
N VAL A 204 29.58 9.39 0.80
CA VAL A 204 30.76 8.50 0.73
C VAL A 204 31.97 9.26 0.21
N VAL A 205 31.82 10.08 -0.86
CA VAL A 205 32.89 10.94 -1.39
C VAL A 205 33.42 11.91 -0.33
N SER A 206 32.52 12.59 0.38
CA SER A 206 32.84 13.49 1.49
C SER A 206 33.70 12.79 2.57
N LEU A 207 33.22 11.64 3.05
CA LEU A 207 33.86 10.90 4.13
C LEU A 207 35.22 10.31 3.68
N LYS A 208 35.36 9.96 2.42
CA LYS A 208 36.67 9.55 1.87
C LYS A 208 37.70 10.69 1.89
N HIS A 209 37.28 11.91 1.48
CA HIS A 209 38.13 13.09 1.54
C HIS A 209 38.48 13.47 2.98
N LYS A 210 37.48 13.42 3.90
CA LYS A 210 37.75 13.68 5.32
C LYS A 210 38.67 12.65 5.95
N ARG A 211 38.53 11.39 5.58
CA ARG A 211 39.47 10.33 6.03
C ARG A 211 40.90 10.62 5.57
N LYS A 212 41.07 10.99 4.30
CA LYS A 212 42.39 11.39 3.75
C LYS A 212 42.96 12.63 4.47
N LEU A 213 42.11 13.60 4.78
CA LEU A 213 42.47 14.79 5.54
C LEU A 213 42.92 14.44 6.98
N ALA A 214 42.16 13.54 7.66
CA ALA A 214 42.52 13.08 9.01
C ALA A 214 43.83 12.32 9.05
N ASP A 215 44.13 11.52 8.04
CA ASP A 215 45.42 10.79 7.87
C ASP A 215 46.57 11.78 7.71
N ASN A 216 46.44 12.76 6.82
CA ASN A 216 47.46 13.80 6.62
C ASN A 216 47.64 14.65 7.90
N TYR A 217 46.57 14.94 8.62
CA TYR A 217 46.67 15.68 9.89
C TYR A 217 47.40 14.88 10.96
N LEU A 218 47.13 13.57 11.08
CA LEU A 218 47.85 12.69 11.98
C LEU A 218 49.34 12.66 11.69
N GLU A 219 49.74 12.58 10.42
CA GLU A 219 51.14 12.65 10.03
C GLU A 219 51.79 13.98 10.42
N LEU A 220 51.09 15.11 10.24
CA LEU A 220 51.58 16.42 10.63
C LEU A 220 51.81 16.52 12.14
N VAL A 221 50.87 16.03 12.95
CA VAL A 221 50.97 16.07 14.41
C VAL A 221 52.04 15.09 14.92
N LYS A 222 52.18 13.88 14.34
CA LYS A 222 53.23 12.92 14.66
C LYS A 222 54.61 13.51 14.37
N LYS A 223 54.77 14.25 13.28
CA LYS A 223 56.03 14.94 12.96
C LYS A 223 56.33 16.01 14.00
N LEU A 224 55.36 16.81 14.38
CA LEU A 224 55.54 17.81 15.46
C LEU A 224 55.91 17.16 16.78
N SER A 225 55.27 16.04 17.17
CA SER A 225 55.60 15.28 18.40
C SER A 225 57.07 14.82 18.36
N HIS A 226 57.50 14.24 17.23
CA HIS A 226 58.88 13.81 17.06
C HIS A 226 59.89 14.98 17.19
N ASP A 227 59.61 16.12 16.56
CA ASP A 227 60.46 17.30 16.62
C ASP A 227 60.54 17.88 18.06
N VAL A 228 59.38 17.95 18.79
CA VAL A 228 59.33 18.42 20.19
C VAL A 228 60.07 17.46 21.13
N HIS A 229 59.96 16.14 20.95
CA HIS A 229 60.71 15.18 21.76
C HIS A 229 62.22 15.31 21.56
N LYS A 230 62.69 15.53 20.35
CA LYS A 230 64.11 15.86 20.12
C LYS A 230 64.55 17.13 20.85
N MET A 231 63.70 18.17 20.85
CA MET A 231 64.02 19.40 21.58
C MET A 231 64.05 19.19 23.11
N ILE A 232 63.25 18.23 23.62
CA ILE A 232 63.33 17.85 25.05
C ILE A 232 64.62 17.14 25.36
N ASP A 233 65.08 16.21 24.48
CA ASP A 233 66.34 15.50 24.66
C ASP A 233 67.57 16.45 24.62
N GLU A 234 67.45 17.54 23.87
CA GLU A 234 68.42 18.60 23.79
C GLU A 234 68.31 19.68 24.87
N GLY A 235 67.29 19.57 25.76
CA GLY A 235 67.07 20.49 26.86
C GLY A 235 66.43 21.83 26.48
N VAL A 236 65.93 21.97 25.24
CA VAL A 236 65.34 23.23 24.71
C VAL A 236 63.84 23.31 24.92
N ALA A 237 63.15 22.17 25.12
CA ALA A 237 61.71 22.10 25.43
C ALA A 237 61.45 21.38 26.76
N THR A 238 60.26 21.60 27.33
CA THR A 238 59.87 20.96 28.56
C THR A 238 59.10 19.65 28.34
N ARG A 239 59.15 18.73 29.32
CA ARG A 239 58.35 17.51 29.32
C ARG A 239 56.85 17.81 29.19
N ALA A 240 56.35 18.93 29.69
CA ALA A 240 54.95 19.36 29.58
C ALA A 240 54.59 19.67 28.12
N ASP A 241 55.50 20.23 27.34
CA ASP A 241 55.27 20.50 25.91
C ASP A 241 55.18 19.20 25.08
N GLY A 242 56.01 18.19 25.40
CA GLY A 242 55.90 16.86 24.81
C GLY A 242 54.54 16.21 25.08
N LEU A 243 54.12 16.20 26.36
CA LEU A 243 52.83 15.61 26.72
C LEU A 243 51.61 16.31 26.07
N LYS A 244 51.65 17.64 25.85
CA LYS A 244 50.62 18.37 25.13
C LYS A 244 50.50 17.89 23.67
N VAL A 245 51.63 17.70 22.98
CA VAL A 245 51.62 17.23 21.60
C VAL A 245 51.24 15.77 21.52
N ASP A 246 51.62 14.92 22.48
CA ASP A 246 51.19 13.51 22.52
C ASP A 246 49.67 13.36 22.70
N VAL A 247 49.06 14.24 23.50
CA VAL A 247 47.57 14.30 23.58
C VAL A 247 46.97 14.61 22.22
N LYS A 248 47.59 15.54 21.45
CA LYS A 248 47.12 15.86 20.08
C LYS A 248 47.31 14.70 19.09
N VAL A 249 48.35 13.90 19.21
CA VAL A 249 48.52 12.68 18.43
C VAL A 249 47.35 11.72 18.72
N ASN A 250 47.05 11.47 19.99
CA ASN A 250 45.94 10.59 20.37
C ASN A 250 44.57 11.12 19.85
N GLU A 251 44.30 12.42 19.92
CA GLU A 251 43.10 13.06 19.36
C GLU A 251 43.01 12.86 17.83
N ALA A 252 44.15 12.99 17.12
CA ALA A 252 44.19 12.77 15.68
C ALA A 252 43.97 11.30 15.30
N GLU A 253 44.49 10.34 16.08
CA GLU A 253 44.26 8.91 15.89
C GLU A 253 42.78 8.54 16.14
N MET A 254 42.15 9.11 17.17
CA MET A 254 40.73 8.95 17.38
C MET A 254 39.92 9.52 16.21
N THR A 255 40.28 10.69 15.69
CA THR A 255 39.62 11.33 14.55
C THR A 255 39.71 10.48 13.28
N LEU A 256 40.91 9.90 12.99
CA LEU A 256 41.08 8.97 11.87
C LEU A 256 40.21 7.71 12.03
N THR A 257 40.19 7.14 13.23
CA THR A 257 39.35 5.96 13.53
C THR A 257 37.84 6.26 13.31
N GLN A 258 37.36 7.43 13.74
CA GLN A 258 36.00 7.88 13.50
C GLN A 258 35.69 8.06 12.01
N ALA A 259 36.66 8.62 11.26
CA ALA A 259 36.50 8.80 9.81
C ALA A 259 36.46 7.45 9.06
N ASP A 260 37.29 6.47 9.44
CA ASP A 260 37.28 5.10 8.87
C ASP A 260 35.96 4.38 9.13
N ASN A 261 35.43 4.47 10.37
CA ASN A 261 34.15 3.90 10.73
C ASN A 261 33.01 4.59 9.97
N GLY A 262 33.03 5.92 9.90
CA GLY A 262 32.03 6.72 9.17
C GLY A 262 31.99 6.37 7.68
N LEU A 263 33.17 6.25 7.06
CA LEU A 263 33.28 5.85 5.65
C LEU A 263 32.72 4.43 5.41
N SER A 264 33.06 3.50 6.30
CA SER A 264 32.54 2.11 6.22
C SER A 264 31.02 2.06 6.30
N LEU A 265 30.41 2.77 7.25
CA LEU A 265 28.98 2.85 7.41
C LEU A 265 28.30 3.53 6.21
N ALA A 266 28.87 4.60 5.67
CA ALA A 266 28.34 5.28 4.49
C ALA A 266 28.39 4.37 3.24
N LYS A 267 29.46 3.58 3.07
CA LYS A 267 29.55 2.58 2.00
C LYS A 267 28.49 1.49 2.16
N MET A 268 28.26 0.98 3.37
CA MET A 268 27.19 0.01 3.66
C MET A 268 25.82 0.59 3.33
N PHE A 269 25.57 1.85 3.68
CA PHE A 269 24.29 2.52 3.37
C PHE A 269 24.08 2.68 1.86
N LEU A 270 25.11 3.07 1.12
CA LEU A 270 25.05 3.14 -0.34
C LEU A 270 24.81 1.75 -0.97
N CYS A 271 25.48 0.70 -0.47
CA CYS A 271 25.25 -0.68 -0.90
C CYS A 271 23.80 -1.09 -0.68
N GLN A 272 23.20 -0.75 0.47
CA GLN A 272 21.79 -1.02 0.77
C GLN A 272 20.86 -0.35 -0.24
N LEU A 273 21.09 0.92 -0.58
CA LEU A 273 20.30 1.66 -1.56
C LEU A 273 20.41 1.06 -2.96
N CYS A 274 21.62 0.66 -3.35
CA CYS A 274 21.92 0.02 -4.64
C CYS A 274 21.47 -1.46 -4.69
N GLY A 275 21.00 -2.03 -3.57
CA GLY A 275 20.62 -3.45 -3.47
C GLY A 275 21.81 -4.41 -3.56
N LEU A 276 23.01 -3.96 -3.18
CA LEU A 276 24.22 -4.78 -3.07
C LEU A 276 24.35 -5.37 -1.67
N PRO A 277 25.11 -6.48 -1.49
CA PRO A 277 25.48 -6.95 -0.16
C PRO A 277 26.22 -5.86 0.64
N LEU A 278 25.96 -5.76 1.95
CA LEU A 278 26.51 -4.70 2.81
C LEU A 278 28.03 -4.73 2.94
N ASP A 279 28.63 -5.88 2.75
CA ASP A 279 30.09 -6.14 2.82
C ASP A 279 30.80 -5.95 1.47
N SER A 280 30.09 -5.51 0.44
CA SER A 280 30.66 -5.29 -0.89
C SER A 280 31.75 -4.23 -0.87
N LYS A 281 32.94 -4.54 -1.41
CA LYS A 281 34.04 -3.60 -1.57
C LYS A 281 33.79 -2.72 -2.79
N ILE A 282 33.20 -1.53 -2.57
CA ILE A 282 32.91 -0.55 -3.61
C ILE A 282 33.92 0.59 -3.59
N THR A 283 34.24 1.11 -4.78
CA THR A 283 35.02 2.33 -5.00
C THR A 283 34.20 3.25 -5.91
N LEU A 284 34.15 4.53 -5.57
CA LEU A 284 33.37 5.48 -6.36
C LEU A 284 34.29 6.22 -7.35
N ALA A 285 33.75 6.57 -8.51
CA ALA A 285 34.51 7.25 -9.56
C ALA A 285 35.03 8.64 -9.13
N ASP A 286 34.35 9.27 -8.17
CA ASP A 286 34.68 10.62 -7.69
C ASP A 286 35.42 10.61 -6.32
N GLU A 287 35.74 9.44 -5.75
CA GLU A 287 36.38 9.32 -4.42
C GLU A 287 37.78 9.98 -4.34
N ASP A 288 38.50 10.02 -5.45
CA ASP A 288 39.91 10.50 -5.50
C ASP A 288 40.08 11.79 -6.32
N ARG A 289 38.96 12.43 -6.74
CA ARG A 289 39.04 13.70 -7.49
C ARG A 289 39.38 14.86 -6.57
N GLU A 290 40.41 15.63 -6.92
CA GLU A 290 40.85 16.81 -6.15
C GLU A 290 39.86 17.97 -6.18
N SER A 291 39.05 18.11 -7.24
CA SER A 291 38.01 19.10 -7.36
C SER A 291 36.78 18.51 -8.03
N LEU A 292 35.61 18.81 -7.50
CA LEU A 292 34.33 18.34 -8.05
C LEU A 292 33.83 19.32 -9.13
N PRO A 293 33.43 18.87 -10.32
CA PRO A 293 32.94 19.74 -11.38
C PRO A 293 31.66 20.43 -10.93
N ILE A 294 31.58 21.76 -11.06
CA ILE A 294 30.37 22.55 -10.74
C ILE A 294 29.50 22.61 -11.99
N GLU A 295 28.29 22.06 -11.93
CA GLU A 295 27.31 22.21 -12.99
C GLU A 295 26.58 23.55 -12.80
N VAL A 296 26.44 24.32 -13.88
CA VAL A 296 25.58 25.52 -13.89
C VAL A 296 24.16 25.07 -14.16
N VAL A 297 23.28 25.16 -13.16
CA VAL A 297 21.85 24.89 -13.33
C VAL A 297 21.19 26.15 -13.86
N ALA A 298 20.39 26.02 -14.93
CA ALA A 298 19.64 27.13 -15.51
C ALA A 298 18.64 27.72 -14.48
N ASP A 299 18.64 29.04 -14.37
CA ASP A 299 17.91 29.80 -13.34
C ASP A 299 16.53 30.30 -13.81
N ASP A 300 16.19 30.10 -15.08
CA ASP A 300 14.99 30.66 -15.72
C ASP A 300 13.90 29.58 -15.90
N ILE A 301 13.31 29.15 -14.76
CA ILE A 301 12.22 28.18 -14.77
C ILE A 301 10.97 28.84 -14.20
N ASP A 302 9.87 28.80 -14.97
CA ASP A 302 8.55 29.22 -14.49
C ASP A 302 8.06 28.30 -13.37
N ILE A 303 8.03 28.84 -12.16
CA ILE A 303 7.66 28.11 -10.93
C ILE A 303 6.25 27.53 -11.03
N ASN A 304 5.32 28.20 -11.73
CA ASN A 304 3.94 27.74 -11.89
C ASN A 304 3.87 26.40 -12.65
N THR A 305 4.71 26.23 -13.67
CA THR A 305 4.76 24.99 -14.48
C THR A 305 5.41 23.83 -13.72
N VAL A 306 6.27 24.12 -12.74
CA VAL A 306 6.93 23.11 -11.91
C VAL A 306 5.92 22.34 -11.10
N ALA A 307 4.99 23.01 -10.42
CA ALA A 307 4.00 22.38 -9.55
C ALA A 307 3.13 21.37 -10.33
N ASP A 308 2.71 21.70 -11.56
CA ASP A 308 1.85 20.84 -12.39
C ASP A 308 2.54 19.54 -12.83
N ASN A 309 3.86 19.55 -12.93
CA ASN A 309 4.63 18.37 -13.32
C ASN A 309 5.00 17.45 -12.16
N ARG A 310 4.86 17.92 -10.92
CA ARG A 310 5.23 17.15 -9.73
C ARG A 310 4.30 15.96 -9.50
N PRO A 311 4.84 14.75 -9.28
CA PRO A 311 4.03 13.56 -9.02
C PRO A 311 3.15 13.70 -7.76
N GLU A 312 3.61 14.43 -6.76
CA GLU A 312 2.88 14.68 -5.51
C GLU A 312 1.60 15.51 -5.75
N VAL A 313 1.65 16.50 -6.64
CA VAL A 313 0.47 17.31 -7.02
C VAL A 313 -0.51 16.43 -7.81
N LYS A 314 -0.03 15.66 -8.78
CA LYS A 314 -0.87 14.74 -9.56
C LYS A 314 -1.56 13.72 -8.66
N LEU A 315 -0.89 13.23 -7.62
CA LEU A 315 -1.46 12.31 -6.63
C LEU A 315 -2.62 12.97 -5.85
N LEU A 316 -2.47 14.22 -5.45
CA LEU A 316 -3.52 14.98 -4.77
C LEU A 316 -4.69 15.35 -5.71
N GLU A 317 -4.43 15.69 -6.96
CA GLU A 317 -5.47 15.90 -7.98
C GLU A 317 -6.29 14.62 -8.20
N ASN A 318 -5.64 13.46 -8.26
CA ASN A 318 -6.33 12.17 -8.28
C ASN A 318 -7.16 11.95 -7.00
N THR A 319 -6.71 12.43 -5.84
CA THR A 319 -7.49 12.38 -4.58
C THR A 319 -8.76 13.23 -4.67
N VAL A 320 -8.68 14.42 -5.28
CA VAL A 320 -9.88 15.25 -5.58
C VAL A 320 -10.85 14.48 -6.48
N ASP A 321 -10.35 13.89 -7.55
CA ASP A 321 -11.19 13.12 -8.47
C ASP A 321 -11.80 11.88 -7.82
N LEU A 322 -11.05 11.18 -6.96
CA LEU A 322 -11.54 10.06 -6.16
C LEU A 322 -12.68 10.52 -5.24
N SER A 323 -12.53 11.64 -4.56
CA SER A 323 -13.56 12.25 -3.70
C SER A 323 -14.82 12.66 -4.48
N ARG A 324 -14.65 13.16 -5.72
CA ARG A 324 -15.79 13.43 -6.63
C ARG A 324 -16.55 12.14 -6.99
N GLN A 325 -15.84 11.03 -7.24
CA GLN A 325 -16.49 9.74 -7.48
C GLN A 325 -17.13 9.18 -6.20
N ALA A 326 -16.53 9.36 -5.03
CA ALA A 326 -17.15 9.02 -3.75
C ALA A 326 -18.48 9.77 -3.53
N THR A 327 -18.55 11.05 -3.94
CA THR A 327 -19.80 11.81 -3.92
C THR A 327 -20.85 11.21 -4.87
N ARG A 328 -20.44 10.71 -6.06
CA ARG A 328 -21.35 10.02 -6.98
C ARG A 328 -21.83 8.68 -6.40
N LEU A 329 -20.93 7.95 -5.76
CA LEU A 329 -21.27 6.70 -5.08
C LEU A 329 -22.25 6.94 -3.91
N ALA A 330 -22.04 8.00 -3.12
CA ALA A 330 -22.97 8.40 -2.08
C ALA A 330 -24.37 8.72 -2.63
N ARG A 331 -24.46 9.36 -3.79
CA ARG A 331 -25.75 9.59 -4.47
C ARG A 331 -26.40 8.30 -4.97
N ALA A 332 -25.61 7.36 -5.47
CA ALA A 332 -26.12 6.11 -6.01
C ALA A 332 -26.94 5.30 -5.00
N SER A 333 -26.68 5.46 -3.70
CA SER A 333 -27.40 4.75 -2.62
C SER A 333 -28.86 5.18 -2.47
N TYR A 334 -29.28 6.33 -3.04
CA TYR A 334 -30.68 6.81 -3.02
C TYR A 334 -31.37 6.68 -4.36
N LEU A 335 -30.67 6.31 -5.39
CA LEU A 335 -31.22 6.10 -6.72
C LEU A 335 -31.80 4.68 -6.83
N PRO A 336 -32.78 4.42 -7.71
CA PRO A 336 -33.27 3.09 -7.95
C PRO A 336 -32.12 2.13 -8.31
N GLN A 337 -32.23 0.91 -7.80
CA GLN A 337 -31.33 -0.19 -8.12
C GLN A 337 -32.14 -1.29 -8.79
N ILE A 338 -31.73 -1.71 -9.96
CA ILE A 338 -32.42 -2.72 -10.77
C ILE A 338 -31.45 -3.88 -10.99
N LEU A 339 -31.85 -5.05 -10.50
CA LEU A 339 -31.11 -6.29 -10.59
C LEU A 339 -31.95 -7.32 -11.31
N LEU A 340 -31.42 -7.92 -12.37
CA LEU A 340 -31.94 -9.12 -12.99
C LEU A 340 -31.38 -10.33 -12.25
N SER A 341 -32.24 -11.23 -11.81
CA SER A 341 -31.86 -12.49 -11.16
C SER A 341 -32.58 -13.65 -11.83
N GLY A 342 -31.85 -14.71 -12.09
CA GLY A 342 -32.42 -15.95 -12.58
C GLY A 342 -31.67 -17.13 -12.01
N GLY A 343 -32.34 -18.25 -11.83
CA GLY A 343 -31.69 -19.40 -11.25
C GLY A 343 -32.46 -20.69 -11.37
N TYR A 344 -31.81 -21.76 -10.95
CA TYR A 344 -32.39 -23.06 -10.76
C TYR A 344 -32.16 -23.49 -9.33
N SER A 345 -33.25 -23.88 -8.64
CA SER A 345 -33.17 -24.38 -7.27
C SER A 345 -33.76 -25.79 -7.24
N ALA A 346 -33.01 -26.73 -6.69
CA ALA A 346 -33.45 -28.10 -6.44
C ALA A 346 -33.50 -28.36 -4.93
N THR A 347 -34.60 -28.96 -4.46
CA THR A 347 -34.82 -29.28 -3.05
C THR A 347 -35.23 -30.73 -2.87
N ASN A 348 -34.91 -31.30 -1.71
CA ASN A 348 -35.40 -32.57 -1.22
C ASN A 348 -35.76 -32.38 0.26
N PRO A 349 -37.02 -32.54 0.69
CA PRO A 349 -38.22 -32.85 -0.11
C PRO A 349 -38.56 -31.78 -1.16
N ASN A 350 -39.28 -32.21 -2.20
CA ASN A 350 -39.74 -31.32 -3.26
C ASN A 350 -40.75 -30.29 -2.73
N LEU A 351 -40.39 -29.02 -2.64
CA LEU A 351 -41.25 -27.95 -2.16
C LEU A 351 -42.38 -27.57 -3.13
N TYR A 352 -42.26 -27.97 -4.40
CA TYR A 352 -43.24 -27.59 -5.45
C TYR A 352 -44.34 -28.63 -5.68
N ASN A 353 -44.16 -29.84 -5.13
CA ASN A 353 -45.13 -30.90 -5.33
C ASN A 353 -45.27 -31.74 -4.04
N GLY A 354 -46.10 -31.28 -3.11
CA GLY A 354 -46.56 -32.03 -1.92
C GLY A 354 -45.46 -32.51 -0.98
N PHE A 355 -44.29 -31.89 -0.98
CA PHE A 355 -43.12 -32.30 -0.20
C PHE A 355 -42.63 -33.74 -0.45
N GLU A 356 -42.84 -34.27 -1.65
CA GLU A 356 -42.41 -35.61 -2.03
C GLU A 356 -40.87 -35.80 -1.78
N ARG A 357 -40.49 -36.93 -1.20
CA ARG A 357 -39.06 -37.25 -0.89
C ARG A 357 -38.29 -37.61 -2.12
N LYS A 358 -38.09 -36.65 -3.01
CA LYS A 358 -37.17 -36.73 -4.15
C LYS A 358 -36.65 -35.35 -4.49
N PHE A 359 -35.49 -35.32 -5.08
CA PHE A 359 -34.98 -34.05 -5.63
C PHE A 359 -35.85 -33.61 -6.80
N SER A 360 -36.36 -32.41 -6.70
CA SER A 360 -37.02 -31.74 -7.78
C SER A 360 -36.62 -30.27 -7.79
N GLY A 361 -36.56 -29.65 -8.94
CA GLY A 361 -36.14 -28.28 -9.07
C GLY A 361 -37.03 -27.48 -9.98
N ALA A 362 -36.95 -26.18 -9.79
CA ALA A 362 -37.61 -25.20 -10.61
C ALA A 362 -36.62 -24.08 -10.99
N TRP A 363 -36.77 -23.54 -12.17
CA TRP A 363 -36.12 -22.32 -12.59
C TRP A 363 -36.98 -21.12 -12.28
N ASN A 364 -36.33 -20.01 -12.01
CA ASN A 364 -36.97 -18.71 -11.83
C ASN A 364 -36.17 -17.62 -12.54
N VAL A 365 -36.89 -16.59 -13.01
CA VAL A 365 -36.28 -15.35 -13.54
C VAL A 365 -37.15 -14.21 -13.00
N GLY A 366 -36.49 -13.19 -12.48
CA GLY A 366 -37.16 -12.04 -11.91
C GLY A 366 -36.30 -10.79 -11.97
N VAL A 367 -36.97 -9.66 -11.85
CA VAL A 367 -36.36 -8.35 -11.74
C VAL A 367 -36.59 -7.82 -10.32
N VAL A 368 -35.53 -7.49 -9.62
CA VAL A 368 -35.60 -6.87 -8.30
C VAL A 368 -35.34 -5.38 -8.45
N VAL A 369 -36.30 -4.55 -8.07
CA VAL A 369 -36.17 -3.10 -8.01
C VAL A 369 -36.17 -2.68 -6.56
N ARG A 370 -35.08 -2.01 -6.14
CA ARG A 370 -34.95 -1.44 -4.79
C ARG A 370 -34.77 0.07 -4.92
N MET A 371 -35.61 0.83 -4.23
CA MET A 371 -35.51 2.27 -4.16
C MET A 371 -35.84 2.73 -2.72
N PRO A 372 -34.87 3.33 -2.02
CA PRO A 372 -35.16 3.95 -0.72
C PRO A 372 -36.02 5.20 -0.93
N VAL A 373 -37.25 5.19 -0.34
CA VAL A 373 -38.20 6.30 -0.52
C VAL A 373 -38.01 7.36 0.56
N TRP A 374 -37.77 6.92 1.80
CA TRP A 374 -37.70 7.84 2.92
C TRP A 374 -36.65 7.38 3.96
N ASN A 375 -35.63 8.21 4.21
CA ASN A 375 -34.54 7.95 5.16
C ASN A 375 -34.17 9.20 5.95
N TRP A 376 -35.14 10.00 6.35
CA TRP A 376 -34.94 11.19 7.19
C TRP A 376 -33.78 12.11 6.70
N PHE A 377 -33.70 12.35 5.38
CA PHE A 377 -32.66 13.14 4.72
C PHE A 377 -31.21 12.64 4.89
N GLU A 378 -31.01 11.44 5.40
CA GLU A 378 -29.67 10.83 5.57
C GLU A 378 -28.82 10.99 4.30
N GLY A 379 -29.44 10.79 3.15
CA GLY A 379 -28.82 10.93 1.87
C GLY A 379 -28.31 12.30 1.56
N VAL A 380 -29.10 13.29 1.80
CA VAL A 380 -28.72 14.69 1.59
C VAL A 380 -27.49 15.05 2.45
N TYR A 381 -27.50 14.61 3.71
CA TYR A 381 -26.38 14.86 4.62
C TYR A 381 -25.12 14.13 4.20
N LYS A 382 -25.20 12.85 3.78
CA LYS A 382 -24.06 12.10 3.25
C LYS A 382 -23.47 12.75 2.01
N VAL A 383 -24.27 13.22 1.08
CA VAL A 383 -23.80 13.95 -0.12
C VAL A 383 -23.16 15.27 0.26
N ARG A 384 -23.73 16.02 1.23
CA ARG A 384 -23.14 17.29 1.69
C ARG A 384 -21.79 17.04 2.37
N ALA A 385 -21.70 16.03 3.23
CA ALA A 385 -20.42 15.63 3.87
C ALA A 385 -19.37 15.23 2.83
N SER A 386 -19.74 14.42 1.83
CA SER A 386 -18.82 14.02 0.77
C SER A 386 -18.38 15.20 -0.13
N LYS A 387 -19.26 16.20 -0.37
CA LYS A 387 -18.85 17.43 -1.05
C LYS A 387 -17.87 18.26 -0.23
N ALA A 388 -18.07 18.35 1.10
CA ALA A 388 -17.12 19.00 1.99
C ALA A 388 -15.76 18.31 1.95
N ALA A 389 -15.72 16.97 1.92
CA ALA A 389 -14.47 16.21 1.72
C ALA A 389 -13.80 16.54 0.38
N THR A 390 -14.56 16.77 -0.69
CA THR A 390 -13.99 17.23 -1.97
C THR A 390 -13.38 18.63 -1.86
N CYS A 391 -14.01 19.55 -1.13
CA CYS A 391 -13.45 20.89 -0.89
C CYS A 391 -12.16 20.81 -0.06
N ILE A 392 -12.11 19.91 0.96
CA ILE A 392 -10.89 19.67 1.75
C ILE A 392 -9.76 19.23 0.80
N ALA A 393 -9.99 18.21 -0.02
CA ALA A 393 -8.98 17.72 -0.97
C ALA A 393 -8.52 18.81 -1.95
N GLN A 394 -9.40 19.72 -2.38
CA GLN A 394 -9.02 20.86 -3.22
C GLN A 394 -8.13 21.86 -2.50
N LEU A 395 -8.41 22.13 -1.22
CA LEU A 395 -7.58 23.01 -0.38
C LEU A 395 -6.20 22.39 -0.14
N GLU A 396 -6.12 21.07 0.05
CA GLU A 396 -4.86 20.33 0.17
C GLU A 396 -3.99 20.45 -1.09
N VAL A 397 -4.60 20.42 -2.29
CA VAL A 397 -3.87 20.67 -3.55
C VAL A 397 -3.28 22.09 -3.55
N GLY A 398 -4.06 23.09 -3.13
CA GLY A 398 -3.59 24.49 -3.04
C GLY A 398 -2.42 24.63 -2.06
N ASP A 399 -2.55 24.09 -0.85
CA ASP A 399 -1.51 24.12 0.18
C ASP A 399 -0.20 23.43 -0.27
N VAL A 400 -0.30 22.29 -0.97
CA VAL A 400 0.90 21.61 -1.48
C VAL A 400 1.54 22.38 -2.64
N ARG A 401 0.77 23.06 -3.50
CA ARG A 401 1.32 23.94 -4.54
C ARG A 401 2.13 25.09 -3.94
N GLU A 402 1.60 25.75 -2.92
CA GLU A 402 2.31 26.81 -2.19
C GLU A 402 3.58 26.28 -1.52
N LYS A 403 3.53 25.07 -0.91
CA LYS A 403 4.69 24.43 -0.32
C LYS A 403 5.77 24.08 -1.34
N ILE A 404 5.39 23.66 -2.55
CA ILE A 404 6.34 23.36 -3.63
C ILE A 404 7.01 24.66 -4.11
N GLU A 405 6.25 25.74 -4.27
CA GLU A 405 6.80 27.07 -4.62
C GLU A 405 7.82 27.53 -3.58
N LEU A 406 7.47 27.42 -2.29
CA LEU A 406 8.39 27.72 -1.19
C LEU A 406 9.63 26.81 -1.23
N GLN A 407 9.48 25.50 -1.47
CA GLN A 407 10.59 24.55 -1.56
C GLN A 407 11.55 24.89 -2.71
N VAL A 408 11.03 25.24 -3.88
CA VAL A 408 11.84 25.66 -5.03
C VAL A 408 12.64 26.91 -4.69
N SER A 409 11.99 27.92 -4.12
CA SER A 409 12.63 29.16 -3.69
C SER A 409 13.72 28.90 -2.64
N GLN A 410 13.44 28.09 -1.63
CA GLN A 410 14.42 27.71 -0.60
C GLN A 410 15.62 26.96 -1.20
N SER A 411 15.38 26.01 -2.12
CA SER A 411 16.45 25.25 -2.76
C SER A 411 17.34 26.15 -3.63
N ARG A 412 16.74 27.13 -4.32
CA ARG A 412 17.48 28.16 -5.07
C ARG A 412 18.38 29.00 -4.17
N PHE A 413 17.85 29.50 -3.03
CA PHE A 413 18.65 30.26 -2.06
C PHE A 413 19.77 29.43 -1.47
N LYS A 414 19.51 28.16 -1.09
CA LYS A 414 20.54 27.24 -0.58
C LYS A 414 21.64 27.01 -1.60
N MET A 415 21.31 26.83 -2.88
CA MET A 415 22.31 26.65 -3.93
C MET A 415 23.19 27.91 -4.09
N SER A 416 22.60 29.11 -4.05
CA SER A 416 23.35 30.37 -4.10
C SER A 416 24.25 30.54 -2.87
N GLU A 417 23.75 30.19 -1.67
CA GLU A 417 24.52 30.23 -0.43
C GLU A 417 25.70 29.23 -0.48
N ALA A 418 25.45 27.98 -0.91
CA ALA A 418 26.49 26.95 -1.00
C ALA A 418 27.64 27.38 -1.92
N ASN A 419 27.32 27.99 -3.08
CA ASN A 419 28.33 28.51 -4.00
C ASN A 419 29.17 29.65 -3.35
N ARG A 420 28.55 30.57 -2.63
CA ARG A 420 29.28 31.64 -1.92
C ARG A 420 30.16 31.08 -0.79
N ARG A 421 29.65 30.10 -0.03
CA ARG A 421 30.41 29.42 1.02
C ARG A 421 31.64 28.71 0.45
N LEU A 422 31.53 28.05 -0.70
CA LEU A 422 32.63 27.40 -1.37
C LEU A 422 33.76 28.40 -1.71
N VAL A 423 33.39 29.56 -2.29
CA VAL A 423 34.39 30.61 -2.61
C VAL A 423 35.12 31.09 -1.36
N MET A 424 34.41 31.30 -0.26
CA MET A 424 34.99 31.70 1.02
C MET A 424 35.86 30.59 1.63
N ALA A 425 35.40 29.34 1.55
CA ALA A 425 36.13 28.18 2.08
C ALA A 425 37.49 27.99 1.34
N ILE A 426 37.52 28.15 0.00
CA ILE A 426 38.76 28.09 -0.79
C ILE A 426 39.72 29.16 -0.30
N SER A 427 39.27 30.44 -0.19
CA SER A 427 40.11 31.53 0.32
C SER A 427 40.60 31.29 1.75
N ASN A 428 39.82 30.67 2.61
CA ASN A 428 40.22 30.29 3.97
C ASN A 428 41.31 29.21 3.97
N VAL A 429 41.24 28.22 3.07
CA VAL A 429 42.27 27.20 2.93
C VAL A 429 43.62 27.83 2.53
N ASP A 430 43.63 28.77 1.58
CA ASP A 430 44.86 29.45 1.17
C ASP A 430 45.52 30.20 2.35
N LYS A 431 44.72 30.92 3.14
CA LYS A 431 45.19 31.62 4.32
C LYS A 431 45.70 30.67 5.41
N ALA A 432 44.97 29.55 5.63
CA ALA A 432 45.34 28.55 6.63
C ALA A 432 46.63 27.81 6.24
N ASN A 433 46.82 27.52 4.94
CA ASN A 433 48.05 26.93 4.44
C ASN A 433 49.26 27.86 4.71
N GLU A 434 49.10 29.16 4.41
CA GLU A 434 50.18 30.12 4.64
C GLU A 434 50.45 30.34 6.15
N ASN A 435 49.41 30.39 6.97
CA ASN A 435 49.57 30.47 8.41
C ASN A 435 50.31 29.25 8.97
N LEU A 436 49.96 28.04 8.53
CA LEU A 436 50.66 26.82 8.94
C LEU A 436 52.12 26.83 8.47
N ARG A 437 52.41 27.32 7.24
CA ARG A 437 53.76 27.46 6.73
C ARG A 437 54.59 28.41 7.60
N CYS A 438 54.04 29.59 7.93
CA CYS A 438 54.71 30.59 8.79
C CYS A 438 54.93 30.05 10.21
N ALA A 439 53.92 29.36 10.80
CA ALA A 439 54.03 28.76 12.13
C ALA A 439 55.15 27.69 12.18
N ASN A 440 55.21 26.82 11.16
CA ASN A 440 56.25 25.79 11.08
C ASN A 440 57.65 26.41 10.90
N LEU A 441 57.78 27.49 10.14
CA LEU A 441 59.06 28.18 9.98
C LEU A 441 59.49 28.85 11.29
N GLY A 442 58.57 29.64 11.92
CA GLY A 442 58.84 30.29 13.20
C GLY A 442 59.15 29.33 14.34
N PHE A 443 58.58 28.12 14.31
CA PHE A 443 58.91 27.06 15.28
C PHE A 443 60.36 26.55 15.08
N ARG A 444 60.78 26.32 13.84
CA ARG A 444 62.14 25.89 13.54
C ARG A 444 63.19 26.92 13.91
N GLU A 445 62.83 28.20 13.76
CA GLU A 445 63.71 29.32 14.14
C GLU A 445 63.64 29.68 15.66
N GLY A 446 62.82 28.94 16.43
CA GLY A 446 62.64 29.12 17.86
C GLY A 446 61.82 30.35 18.27
N VAL A 447 61.15 31.01 17.33
CA VAL A 447 60.36 32.23 17.55
C VAL A 447 58.92 31.90 17.98
N ILE A 448 58.34 30.77 17.51
CA ILE A 448 57.00 30.34 17.81
C ILE A 448 57.05 29.05 18.66
N PRO A 449 56.30 28.98 19.79
CA PRO A 449 56.23 27.77 20.61
C PRO A 449 55.43 26.63 19.88
N SER A 450 55.60 25.39 20.36
CA SER A 450 54.86 24.22 19.83
C SER A 450 53.33 24.41 19.87
N THR A 451 52.78 25.13 20.84
CA THR A 451 51.36 25.49 20.95
C THR A 451 50.87 26.32 19.76
N GLY A 452 51.67 27.27 19.28
CA GLY A 452 51.33 28.09 18.11
C GLY A 452 51.29 27.26 16.80
N VAL A 453 52.16 26.24 16.69
CA VAL A 453 52.09 25.29 15.55
C VAL A 453 50.83 24.41 15.65
N MET A 454 50.48 23.92 16.85
CA MET A 454 49.28 23.13 17.07
C MET A 454 48.00 23.94 16.75
N GLU A 455 47.95 25.23 17.10
CA GLU A 455 46.84 26.13 16.74
C GLU A 455 46.75 26.30 15.22
N ALA A 456 47.89 26.55 14.54
CA ALA A 456 47.93 26.67 13.08
C ALA A 456 47.53 25.36 12.35
N GLN A 457 47.95 24.20 12.87
CA GLN A 457 47.54 22.88 12.36
C GLN A 457 46.04 22.63 12.55
N THR A 458 45.46 23.03 13.71
CA THR A 458 44.05 22.92 13.98
C THR A 458 43.23 23.84 13.05
N ALA A 459 43.66 25.09 12.86
CA ALA A 459 43.02 26.02 11.92
C ALA A 459 43.09 25.53 10.47
N TRP A 460 44.21 24.93 10.07
CA TRP A 460 44.37 24.28 8.77
C TRP A 460 43.42 23.10 8.58
N LEU A 461 43.30 22.21 9.57
CA LEU A 461 42.36 21.08 9.54
C LEU A 461 40.95 21.56 9.40
N GLN A 462 40.53 22.57 10.18
CA GLN A 462 39.20 23.17 10.09
C GLN A 462 38.92 23.78 8.71
N ALA A 463 39.86 24.56 8.15
CA ALA A 463 39.68 25.18 6.83
C ALA A 463 39.56 24.12 5.72
N GLN A 464 40.39 23.08 5.76
CA GLN A 464 40.28 21.97 4.80
C GLN A 464 38.99 21.19 4.92
N SER A 465 38.52 20.90 6.15
CA SER A 465 37.22 20.25 6.39
C SER A 465 36.07 21.10 5.88
N GLN A 466 36.10 22.42 6.16
CA GLN A 466 35.07 23.35 5.64
C GLN A 466 35.04 23.44 4.12
N LYS A 467 36.21 23.34 3.44
CA LYS A 467 36.24 23.28 1.98
C LYS A 467 35.57 22.02 1.45
N ILE A 468 35.94 20.85 2.02
CA ILE A 468 35.32 19.57 1.64
C ILE A 468 33.79 19.64 1.83
N ASP A 469 33.33 20.14 2.98
CA ASP A 469 31.90 20.28 3.26
C ASP A 469 31.24 21.23 2.27
N ALA A 470 31.86 22.37 1.93
CA ALA A 470 31.30 23.33 0.97
C ALA A 470 31.24 22.77 -0.47
N GLU A 471 32.21 21.99 -0.92
CA GLU A 471 32.19 21.32 -2.22
C GLU A 471 31.06 20.32 -2.32
N ILE A 472 30.84 19.54 -1.26
CA ILE A 472 29.73 18.58 -1.19
C ILE A 472 28.39 19.28 -1.06
N ASP A 473 28.29 20.36 -0.25
CA ASP A 473 27.07 21.17 -0.11
C ASP A 473 26.61 21.75 -1.45
N VAL A 474 27.54 22.17 -2.33
CA VAL A 474 27.21 22.60 -3.69
C VAL A 474 26.58 21.46 -4.49
N LYS A 475 27.15 20.24 -4.44
CA LYS A 475 26.60 19.07 -5.14
C LYS A 475 25.23 18.69 -4.61
N LEU A 476 25.07 18.63 -3.29
CA LEU A 476 23.80 18.28 -2.66
C LEU A 476 22.72 19.34 -2.92
N SER A 477 23.07 20.64 -2.88
CA SER A 477 22.12 21.71 -3.20
C SER A 477 21.64 21.68 -4.66
N GLN A 478 22.51 21.25 -5.60
CA GLN A 478 22.12 21.01 -6.99
C GLN A 478 21.14 19.85 -7.13
N VAL A 479 21.37 18.74 -6.41
CA VAL A 479 20.47 17.58 -6.38
C VAL A 479 19.13 17.97 -5.76
N ASP A 480 19.15 18.70 -4.63
CA ASP A 480 17.95 19.21 -3.96
C ASP A 480 17.14 20.14 -4.86
N TYR A 481 17.81 21.02 -5.61
CA TYR A 481 17.15 21.91 -6.55
C TYR A 481 16.52 21.15 -7.75
N LYS A 482 17.25 20.21 -8.36
CA LYS A 482 16.73 19.31 -9.42
C LYS A 482 15.50 18.53 -8.92
N LYS A 483 15.53 18.03 -7.67
CA LYS A 483 14.38 17.38 -7.05
C LYS A 483 13.22 18.36 -6.83
N ALA A 484 13.48 19.57 -6.33
CA ALA A 484 12.45 20.59 -6.14
C ALA A 484 11.75 20.95 -7.44
N LEU A 485 12.48 20.96 -8.55
CA LEU A 485 11.96 21.17 -9.90
C LEU A 485 11.23 19.95 -10.48
N GLY A 486 11.36 18.75 -9.87
CA GLY A 486 10.81 17.49 -10.41
C GLY A 486 11.57 16.97 -11.63
N THR A 487 12.79 17.43 -11.87
CA THR A 487 13.63 17.06 -13.03
C THR A 487 14.73 16.07 -12.70
N LEU A 488 14.75 15.50 -11.50
CA LEU A 488 15.73 14.48 -11.10
C LEU A 488 15.40 13.17 -11.82
N GLN A 489 16.28 12.79 -12.78
CA GLN A 489 16.17 11.58 -13.58
C GLN A 489 17.44 10.73 -13.47
#